data_7c6a41865403a12f9bf20af7b4d29e6c
#
_entry.id   7c6a41865403a12f9bf20af7b4d29e6c
#
_cell.length_a   1.000
_cell.length_b   1.000
_cell.length_c   1.000
_cell.angle_alpha   90.00
_cell.angle_beta   90.00
_cell.angle_gamma   90.00
#
_symmetry.space_group_name_H-M   'P 1'
#
loop_
_entity.id
_entity.type
_entity.pdbx_description
1 polymer ?
#
loop_
_entity_poly.entity_id
_entity_poly.type
_entity_poly.pdbx_seq_one_letter_code
_entity_poly.pdbx_strand_id
1 'polypeptide(L)'
;MIGSVSNGKGRFKHTCSVHGCGVIMSLMVVCAFVSIDGQNRVVAGDVMPFAERSPEELFTLEVLPLLRTKCFGCHGEGDELRGEYLMTSRKTLLCGGESGDVAIVPGDLSEGTLLGAIRWEDQEMPPKESERLSPHEIAMVEQWVDAGAPWPSLEQQHVIREASQGAVLEPGMVRWNTSGGTSKEWTGRPYAEEDLWAFKQLPAVEDELPGNVQQHDAIDFFVNKRLAKVNLMASPQASPTELLRRIFFDLHGLPPTAKEIINFKEAYARNSEKAFEDVVDRLLASPRYGERWARHWLDITRYSDTAGMSNDYERSNMWRYRDYVIRCFNNDKPYDEFIKEQLAGDELAKASVKNRLQKKGLDGKELFSTLRKIELEGQYTQEEAELLVATGFLRLGPWDNAMVDDDQARQLYLDDVVNITGQTFLSQTLRCCKCHDHKFDPIPTRDYYGMYAAFATTFPVERAAPFLNNESRDRFESEEKFVGKMLSFARSEMNQLVEKQETAARTWYVEHELPYKNEQKRKGDPDEKKPPRHVGLSHVEAGMLKVRRQDEWIWERRLERFQPL
;
A
#
# COMPACT_ATOMS: atom_id res chain seq x y z
N MET A 1 -23.59 33.42 40.66
CA MET A 1 -23.19 32.74 41.91
C MET A 1 -22.11 31.76 41.47
N ILE A 2 -20.88 32.15 41.46
CA ILE A 2 -19.79 32.07 42.45
C ILE A 2 -19.70 30.64 43.05
N GLY A 3 -18.58 29.98 42.77
CA GLY A 3 -18.13 28.80 43.46
C GLY A 3 -16.90 28.19 42.82
N SER A 4 -15.71 28.72 43.14
CA SER A 4 -14.40 28.13 42.92
C SER A 4 -14.11 27.04 43.95
N VAL A 5 -13.42 25.95 43.61
CA VAL A 5 -12.52 25.15 44.50
C VAL A 5 -11.59 24.30 43.63
N SER A 6 -10.38 24.56 43.59
CA SER A 6 -9.09 24.08 44.09
C SER A 6 -8.79 22.57 43.96
N ASN A 7 -7.55 22.32 43.44
CA ASN A 7 -6.71 21.15 43.43
C ASN A 7 -6.87 20.13 44.55
N GLY A 8 -6.83 18.83 44.22
CA GLY A 8 -6.61 17.76 45.15
C GLY A 8 -6.14 16.47 44.46
N LYS A 9 -4.85 16.16 44.59
CA LYS A 9 -4.28 14.83 44.28
C LYS A 9 -4.81 13.81 45.29
N GLY A 10 -5.37 12.71 44.85
CA GLY A 10 -5.80 11.61 45.70
C GLY A 10 -5.67 10.26 44.99
N ARG A 11 -4.65 9.49 45.35
CA ARG A 11 -4.55 8.05 45.09
C ARG A 11 -5.68 7.34 45.82
N PHE A 12 -6.47 6.53 45.14
CA PHE A 12 -7.34 5.54 45.78
C PHE A 12 -6.99 4.14 45.27
N LYS A 13 -6.47 3.33 46.21
CA LYS A 13 -6.52 1.88 46.16
C LYS A 13 -7.93 1.48 46.62
N HIS A 14 -8.63 0.69 45.84
CA HIS A 14 -9.79 -0.05 46.35
C HIS A 14 -9.63 -1.53 46.02
N THR A 15 -9.37 -2.28 47.07
CA THR A 15 -9.68 -3.70 47.20
C THR A 15 -11.21 -3.81 47.32
N CYS A 16 -11.81 -4.68 46.51
CA CYS A 16 -13.19 -5.12 46.77
C CYS A 16 -13.28 -6.64 46.57
N SER A 17 -13.82 -7.23 47.58
CA SER A 17 -14.06 -8.62 47.88
C SER A 17 -15.21 -9.18 47.03
N VAL A 18 -15.07 -10.44 46.67
CA VAL A 18 -15.99 -11.28 45.91
C VAL A 18 -17.13 -11.76 46.79
N HIS A 19 -18.38 -11.72 46.33
CA HIS A 19 -19.40 -12.76 46.56
C HIS A 19 -20.54 -12.64 45.55
N GLY A 20 -20.90 -13.75 44.92
CA GLY A 20 -22.23 -13.93 44.33
C GLY A 20 -22.31 -14.40 42.88
N CYS A 21 -22.23 -15.69 42.71
CA CYS A 21 -23.03 -16.59 41.85
C CYS A 21 -23.65 -16.03 40.55
N GLY A 22 -23.18 -16.51 39.37
CA GLY A 22 -23.87 -16.35 38.09
C GLY A 22 -23.17 -17.17 37.01
N VAL A 23 -23.80 -18.28 36.64
CA VAL A 23 -23.34 -19.23 35.60
C VAL A 23 -23.19 -18.49 34.28
N ILE A 24 -21.96 -18.33 33.80
CA ILE A 24 -21.66 -17.99 32.41
C ILE A 24 -20.79 -19.10 31.85
N MET A 25 -21.37 -19.82 30.90
CA MET A 25 -20.73 -20.86 30.10
C MET A 25 -19.60 -20.22 29.28
N SER A 26 -18.38 -20.26 29.80
CA SER A 26 -17.17 -19.93 29.02
C SER A 26 -16.87 -21.10 28.08
N LEU A 27 -16.99 -20.85 26.79
CA LEU A 27 -16.41 -21.69 25.75
C LEU A 27 -14.88 -21.57 25.87
N MET A 28 -14.27 -22.45 26.62
CA MET A 28 -12.83 -22.67 26.55
C MET A 28 -12.52 -23.34 25.21
N VAL A 29 -11.93 -22.57 24.30
CA VAL A 29 -11.13 -23.12 23.21
C VAL A 29 -9.89 -23.74 23.88
N VAL A 30 -9.93 -25.04 24.07
CA VAL A 30 -8.76 -25.85 24.44
C VAL A 30 -7.84 -25.83 23.24
N CYS A 31 -6.85 -24.93 23.24
CA CYS A 31 -5.64 -25.13 22.46
C CYS A 31 -4.93 -26.35 23.05
N ALA A 32 -5.20 -27.52 22.48
CA ALA A 32 -4.37 -28.69 22.69
C ALA A 32 -2.97 -28.34 22.13
N PHE A 33 -2.07 -27.96 23.02
CA PHE A 33 -0.64 -28.07 22.76
C PHE A 33 -0.36 -29.56 22.61
N VAL A 34 -0.38 -30.04 21.38
CA VAL A 34 0.30 -31.28 21.04
C VAL A 34 1.77 -30.98 21.19
N SER A 35 2.34 -31.39 22.31
CA SER A 35 3.78 -31.55 22.41
C SER A 35 4.18 -32.61 21.40
N ILE A 36 4.59 -32.19 20.23
CA ILE A 36 5.33 -33.03 19.30
C ILE A 36 6.75 -33.08 19.85
N ASP A 37 6.99 -34.03 20.74
CA ASP A 37 8.29 -34.62 20.94
C ASP A 37 8.63 -35.38 19.65
N GLY A 38 9.02 -34.64 18.66
CA GLY A 38 9.55 -35.12 17.42
C GLY A 38 10.95 -34.56 17.33
N GLN A 39 11.93 -35.38 17.58
CA GLN A 39 13.27 -35.22 17.08
C GLN A 39 13.24 -35.19 15.55
N ASN A 40 12.69 -34.13 14.96
CA ASN A 40 13.06 -33.73 13.63
C ASN A 40 14.44 -33.06 13.77
N ARG A 41 15.47 -33.90 13.85
CA ARG A 41 16.74 -33.53 13.27
C ARG A 41 16.42 -33.14 11.82
N VAL A 42 16.34 -31.82 11.59
CA VAL A 42 16.67 -31.25 10.30
C VAL A 42 18.09 -31.75 10.06
N VAL A 43 18.23 -32.79 9.27
CA VAL A 43 19.50 -33.11 8.64
C VAL A 43 19.69 -31.93 7.70
N ALA A 44 20.41 -30.92 8.20
CA ALA A 44 21.01 -29.93 7.34
C ALA A 44 21.73 -30.76 6.29
N GLY A 45 21.25 -30.72 5.06
CA GLY A 45 22.01 -31.27 3.94
C GLY A 45 23.42 -30.75 4.11
N ASP A 46 24.40 -31.61 3.99
CA ASP A 46 25.81 -31.31 4.20
C ASP A 46 26.17 -30.03 3.45
N VAL A 47 26.05 -28.88 4.15
CA VAL A 47 26.64 -27.63 3.71
C VAL A 47 28.14 -27.86 3.88
N MET A 48 28.86 -28.04 2.78
CA MET A 48 30.31 -28.18 2.84
C MET A 48 30.87 -27.08 3.75
N PRO A 49 31.72 -27.42 4.74
CA PRO A 49 32.37 -26.42 5.55
C PRO A 49 33.05 -25.40 4.63
N PHE A 50 33.06 -24.11 5.00
CA PHE A 50 33.69 -23.10 4.16
C PHE A 50 35.14 -23.40 3.78
N ALA A 51 35.84 -24.17 4.63
CA ALA A 51 37.21 -24.67 4.39
C ALA A 51 37.34 -25.63 3.19
N GLU A 52 36.24 -26.21 2.69
CA GLU A 52 36.25 -27.15 1.55
C GLU A 52 35.74 -26.49 0.23
N ARG A 53 35.36 -25.20 0.27
CA ARG A 53 34.88 -24.47 -0.91
C ARG A 53 36.04 -23.94 -1.73
N SER A 54 35.79 -23.82 -3.05
CA SER A 54 36.72 -23.04 -3.86
C SER A 54 36.74 -21.58 -3.45
N PRO A 55 37.87 -20.87 -3.68
CA PRO A 55 37.96 -19.45 -3.35
C PRO A 55 36.89 -18.58 -4.01
N GLU A 56 36.47 -18.92 -5.22
CA GLU A 56 35.42 -18.26 -5.97
C GLU A 56 34.03 -18.51 -5.36
N GLU A 57 33.77 -19.73 -4.88
CA GLU A 57 32.57 -20.08 -4.15
C GLU A 57 32.53 -19.37 -2.81
N LEU A 58 33.63 -19.37 -2.07
CA LEU A 58 33.77 -18.66 -0.79
C LEU A 58 33.45 -17.18 -0.96
N PHE A 59 34.04 -16.54 -1.98
CA PHE A 59 33.74 -15.15 -2.29
C PHE A 59 32.26 -14.93 -2.60
N THR A 60 31.74 -15.69 -3.55
CA THR A 60 30.39 -15.47 -4.09
C THR A 60 29.29 -15.73 -3.09
N LEU A 61 29.45 -16.75 -2.23
CA LEU A 61 28.42 -17.22 -1.33
C LEU A 61 28.53 -16.62 0.07
N GLU A 62 29.70 -16.15 0.49
CA GLU A 62 29.94 -15.73 1.85
C GLU A 62 30.55 -14.31 1.93
N VAL A 63 31.72 -14.09 1.30
CA VAL A 63 32.47 -12.83 1.46
C VAL A 63 31.73 -11.65 0.82
N LEU A 64 31.23 -11.79 -0.40
CA LEU A 64 30.50 -10.71 -1.08
C LEU A 64 29.19 -10.31 -0.35
N PRO A 65 28.36 -11.23 0.13
CA PRO A 65 27.23 -10.90 1.00
C PRO A 65 27.62 -10.18 2.28
N LEU A 66 28.72 -10.60 2.93
CA LEU A 66 29.26 -9.94 4.12
C LEU A 66 29.67 -8.49 3.82
N LEU A 67 30.46 -8.28 2.75
CA LEU A 67 30.89 -6.93 2.34
C LEU A 67 29.69 -6.03 2.02
N ARG A 68 28.69 -6.55 1.33
CA ARG A 68 27.46 -5.79 1.03
C ARG A 68 26.73 -5.36 2.30
N THR A 69 26.61 -6.27 3.26
CA THR A 69 25.85 -6.02 4.50
C THR A 69 26.58 -5.09 5.46
N LYS A 70 27.92 -5.26 5.58
CA LYS A 70 28.73 -4.60 6.62
C LYS A 70 29.51 -3.38 6.12
N CYS A 71 29.85 -3.33 4.82
CA CYS A 71 30.83 -2.37 4.29
C CYS A 71 30.25 -1.43 3.22
N PHE A 72 29.44 -1.93 2.27
CA PHE A 72 29.03 -1.16 1.09
C PHE A 72 28.14 0.05 1.42
N GLY A 73 27.43 0.03 2.55
CA GLY A 73 26.63 1.17 2.99
C GLY A 73 27.47 2.46 3.21
N CYS A 74 28.76 2.31 3.55
CA CYS A 74 29.70 3.43 3.72
C CYS A 74 30.78 3.47 2.62
N HIS A 75 31.08 2.33 1.99
CA HIS A 75 32.19 2.16 1.05
C HIS A 75 31.72 1.72 -0.34
N GLY A 76 30.58 2.23 -0.83
CA GLY A 76 30.16 1.93 -2.21
C GLY A 76 28.74 2.27 -2.62
N GLU A 77 27.74 1.86 -1.86
CA GLU A 77 26.33 1.98 -2.26
C GLU A 77 25.57 3.07 -1.47
N GLY A 78 26.22 3.78 -0.53
CA GLY A 78 25.64 4.87 0.25
C GLY A 78 25.73 6.23 -0.45
N ASP A 79 24.98 7.21 0.09
CA ASP A 79 24.94 8.58 -0.44
C ASP A 79 26.30 9.32 -0.33
N GLU A 80 27.16 8.90 0.62
CA GLU A 80 28.51 9.45 0.82
C GLU A 80 29.54 8.33 0.85
N LEU A 81 30.56 8.43 -0.01
CA LEU A 81 31.70 7.52 0.00
C LEU A 81 32.67 7.94 1.12
N ARG A 82 32.77 7.14 2.18
CA ARG A 82 33.64 7.44 3.31
C ARG A 82 35.08 7.00 3.07
N GLY A 83 36.02 7.88 3.41
CA GLY A 83 37.47 7.63 3.25
C GLY A 83 37.89 7.44 1.79
N GLU A 84 37.11 7.92 0.82
CA GLU A 84 37.33 7.71 -0.62
C GLU A 84 37.59 6.22 -0.99
N TYR A 85 37.15 5.28 -0.12
CA TYR A 85 37.37 3.86 -0.31
C TYR A 85 36.16 3.16 -0.93
N LEU A 86 36.31 2.77 -2.21
CA LEU A 86 35.26 2.08 -2.96
C LEU A 86 35.48 0.57 -2.96
N MET A 87 34.58 -0.20 -2.34
CA MET A 87 34.70 -1.65 -2.18
C MET A 87 33.86 -2.48 -3.17
N THR A 88 33.21 -1.84 -4.16
CA THR A 88 32.25 -2.52 -5.08
C THR A 88 32.88 -3.24 -6.26
N SER A 89 34.20 -3.12 -6.44
CA SER A 89 34.95 -3.88 -7.45
C SER A 89 36.27 -4.38 -6.90
N ARG A 90 36.78 -5.51 -7.45
CA ARG A 90 38.07 -6.04 -7.04
C ARG A 90 39.19 -5.00 -7.10
N LYS A 91 39.27 -4.26 -8.22
CA LYS A 91 40.33 -3.27 -8.45
C LYS A 91 40.32 -2.19 -7.36
N THR A 92 39.20 -1.61 -7.08
CA THR A 92 39.07 -0.50 -6.11
C THR A 92 39.20 -1.01 -4.66
N LEU A 93 38.69 -2.20 -4.37
CA LEU A 93 38.80 -2.83 -3.06
C LEU A 93 40.26 -3.14 -2.67
N LEU A 94 41.09 -3.60 -3.62
CA LEU A 94 42.49 -3.87 -3.36
C LEU A 94 43.31 -2.58 -3.15
N CYS A 95 42.99 -1.50 -3.86
CA CYS A 95 43.77 -0.27 -3.85
C CYS A 95 43.74 0.50 -2.51
N GLY A 96 42.63 0.40 -1.75
CA GLY A 96 42.42 1.23 -0.57
C GLY A 96 41.77 2.58 -0.86
N GLY A 97 41.75 3.48 0.14
CA GLY A 97 41.08 4.78 0.10
C GLY A 97 42.03 5.97 0.19
N GLU A 98 41.59 7.05 0.84
CA GLU A 98 42.30 8.34 0.94
C GLU A 98 43.67 8.28 1.64
N SER A 99 43.93 7.25 2.47
CA SER A 99 45.25 7.07 3.11
C SER A 99 46.34 6.78 2.09
N GLY A 100 45.96 6.27 0.90
CA GLY A 100 46.92 5.82 -0.12
C GLY A 100 47.56 4.47 0.18
N ASP A 101 47.25 3.83 1.32
CA ASP A 101 47.74 2.52 1.67
C ASP A 101 46.95 1.43 0.95
N VAL A 102 47.64 0.34 0.58
CA VAL A 102 47.01 -0.83 -0.04
C VAL A 102 46.09 -1.50 0.99
N ALA A 103 44.82 -1.73 0.62
CA ALA A 103 43.89 -2.34 1.57
C ALA A 103 44.05 -3.86 1.65
N ILE A 104 44.33 -4.54 0.56
CA ILE A 104 44.54 -5.99 0.50
C ILE A 104 45.70 -6.31 -0.43
N VAL A 105 46.66 -7.11 0.05
CA VAL A 105 47.64 -7.77 -0.81
C VAL A 105 47.19 -9.21 -1.01
N PRO A 106 46.78 -9.61 -2.24
CA PRO A 106 46.31 -10.96 -2.51
C PRO A 106 47.34 -12.04 -2.14
N GLY A 107 46.96 -12.97 -1.26
CA GLY A 107 47.83 -14.06 -0.80
C GLY A 107 48.73 -13.69 0.37
N ASP A 108 48.61 -12.48 0.94
CA ASP A 108 49.40 -12.06 2.09
C ASP A 108 48.49 -11.50 3.19
N LEU A 109 48.45 -12.19 4.33
CA LEU A 109 47.62 -11.80 5.49
C LEU A 109 48.32 -10.80 6.42
N SER A 110 49.62 -10.55 6.20
CA SER A 110 50.43 -9.63 7.01
C SER A 110 50.49 -8.22 6.44
N GLU A 111 50.11 -8.06 5.17
CA GLU A 111 50.16 -6.80 4.43
C GLU A 111 48.76 -6.30 4.12
N GLY A 112 48.59 -4.98 4.12
CA GLY A 112 47.31 -4.32 3.83
C GLY A 112 46.53 -3.91 5.08
N THR A 113 45.64 -2.91 4.92
CA THR A 113 44.96 -2.25 6.06
C THR A 113 43.59 -2.88 6.39
N LEU A 114 42.97 -3.64 5.47
CA LEU A 114 41.63 -4.16 5.69
C LEU A 114 41.54 -5.15 6.84
N LEU A 115 42.50 -6.10 6.92
CA LEU A 115 42.45 -7.13 7.96
C LEU A 115 42.65 -6.54 9.38
N GLY A 116 43.58 -5.59 9.55
CA GLY A 116 43.74 -4.85 10.79
C GLY A 116 42.47 -4.09 11.18
N ALA A 117 41.82 -3.44 10.18
CA ALA A 117 40.60 -2.68 10.43
C ALA A 117 39.41 -3.57 10.86
N ILE A 118 39.17 -4.72 10.24
CA ILE A 118 38.08 -5.63 10.64
C ILE A 118 38.35 -6.40 11.93
N ARG A 119 39.62 -6.57 12.32
CA ARG A 119 40.04 -7.12 13.60
C ARG A 119 39.97 -6.11 14.75
N TRP A 120 39.86 -4.80 14.42
CA TRP A 120 39.89 -3.67 15.35
C TRP A 120 41.28 -3.50 16.01
N GLU A 121 42.33 -3.74 15.24
CA GLU A 121 43.73 -3.58 15.70
C GLU A 121 44.22 -2.14 15.49
N ASP A 122 43.99 -1.56 14.27
CA ASP A 122 44.45 -0.22 13.89
C ASP A 122 43.29 0.76 13.66
N GLN A 123 42.23 0.30 13.03
CA GLN A 123 40.99 1.03 12.76
C GLN A 123 39.78 0.18 13.16
N GLU A 124 38.74 0.83 13.64
CA GLU A 124 37.51 0.13 14.08
C GLU A 124 36.49 0.08 12.93
N MET A 125 36.50 -1.03 12.16
CA MET A 125 35.55 -1.22 11.05
C MET A 125 34.75 -2.54 11.20
N PRO A 126 33.43 -2.52 11.10
CA PRO A 126 32.51 -1.33 11.10
C PRO A 126 32.65 -0.52 12.41
N PRO A 127 32.35 0.80 12.37
CA PRO A 127 32.61 1.70 13.50
C PRO A 127 31.67 1.52 14.70
N LYS A 128 30.64 0.73 14.59
CA LYS A 128 29.72 0.39 15.68
C LYS A 128 30.04 -0.98 16.25
N GLU A 129 30.28 -1.07 17.55
CA GLU A 129 30.55 -2.33 18.24
C GLU A 129 29.50 -3.42 18.00
N SER A 130 28.22 -3.03 17.90
CA SER A 130 27.10 -3.94 17.58
C SER A 130 27.15 -4.53 16.15
N GLU A 131 27.94 -3.95 15.27
CA GLU A 131 28.10 -4.37 13.87
C GLU A 131 29.45 -5.05 13.62
N ARG A 132 30.29 -5.20 14.66
CA ARG A 132 31.62 -5.83 14.58
C ARG A 132 31.50 -7.23 13.96
N LEU A 133 32.52 -7.59 13.17
CA LEU A 133 32.63 -8.93 12.60
C LEU A 133 32.92 -9.96 13.71
N SER A 134 32.26 -11.09 13.61
CA SER A 134 32.55 -12.25 14.45
C SER A 134 33.90 -12.87 14.06
N PRO A 135 34.56 -13.62 14.96
CA PRO A 135 35.79 -14.33 14.64
C PRO A 135 35.66 -15.27 13.42
N HIS A 136 34.49 -15.84 13.22
CA HIS A 136 34.18 -16.68 12.05
C HIS A 136 34.16 -15.86 10.75
N GLU A 137 33.53 -14.69 10.76
CA GLU A 137 33.46 -13.79 9.59
C GLU A 137 34.86 -13.24 9.24
N ILE A 138 35.67 -12.94 10.24
CA ILE A 138 37.09 -12.52 10.06
C ILE A 138 37.89 -13.65 9.39
N ALA A 139 37.84 -14.87 9.95
CA ALA A 139 38.55 -16.02 9.40
C ALA A 139 38.16 -16.35 7.95
N MET A 140 36.90 -16.12 7.62
CA MET A 140 36.39 -16.29 6.26
C MET A 140 36.97 -15.27 5.26
N VAL A 141 37.11 -14.00 5.68
CA VAL A 141 37.77 -12.96 4.87
C VAL A 141 39.25 -13.25 4.73
N GLU A 142 39.93 -13.69 5.83
CA GLU A 142 41.32 -14.09 5.81
C GLU A 142 41.57 -15.23 4.83
N GLN A 143 40.77 -16.29 4.84
CA GLN A 143 40.91 -17.40 3.91
C GLN A 143 40.73 -16.94 2.46
N TRP A 144 39.78 -16.02 2.20
CA TRP A 144 39.59 -15.45 0.87
C TRP A 144 40.80 -14.60 0.42
N VAL A 145 41.38 -13.80 1.30
CA VAL A 145 42.58 -12.99 1.00
C VAL A 145 43.77 -13.90 0.74
N ASP A 146 44.00 -14.92 1.59
CA ASP A 146 45.08 -15.93 1.46
C ASP A 146 45.00 -16.67 0.11
N ALA A 147 43.78 -16.97 -0.33
CA ALA A 147 43.52 -17.58 -1.63
C ALA A 147 43.70 -16.65 -2.84
N GLY A 148 44.20 -15.42 -2.65
CA GLY A 148 44.45 -14.44 -3.69
C GLY A 148 43.33 -13.47 -3.98
N ALA A 149 42.35 -13.36 -3.08
CA ALA A 149 41.21 -12.45 -3.14
C ALA A 149 40.51 -12.51 -4.54
N PRO A 150 40.05 -13.68 -5.01
CA PRO A 150 39.36 -13.80 -6.28
C PRO A 150 38.03 -13.06 -6.28
N TRP A 151 37.68 -12.49 -7.44
CA TRP A 151 36.40 -11.81 -7.66
C TRP A 151 35.79 -12.29 -8.98
N PRO A 152 34.97 -13.33 -8.95
CA PRO A 152 34.34 -13.86 -10.14
C PRO A 152 33.48 -12.84 -10.89
N SER A 153 33.33 -13.00 -12.19
CA SER A 153 32.41 -12.21 -13.00
C SER A 153 30.96 -12.43 -12.53
N LEU A 154 30.06 -11.51 -12.85
CA LEU A 154 28.63 -11.64 -12.49
C LEU A 154 28.03 -12.95 -13.03
N GLU A 155 28.45 -13.37 -14.22
CA GLU A 155 28.02 -14.63 -14.84
C GLU A 155 28.53 -15.85 -14.05
N GLN A 156 29.81 -15.84 -13.66
CA GLN A 156 30.38 -16.89 -12.81
C GLN A 156 29.74 -16.94 -11.43
N GLN A 157 29.50 -15.77 -10.81
CA GLN A 157 28.77 -15.69 -9.54
C GLN A 157 27.36 -16.27 -9.65
N HIS A 158 26.69 -16.07 -10.79
CA HIS A 158 25.37 -16.66 -11.05
C HIS A 158 25.46 -18.18 -11.09
N VAL A 159 26.38 -18.73 -11.88
CA VAL A 159 26.61 -20.19 -12.00
C VAL A 159 26.95 -20.80 -10.62
N ILE A 160 27.83 -20.16 -9.85
CA ILE A 160 28.20 -20.63 -8.52
C ILE A 160 26.98 -20.66 -7.58
N ARG A 161 26.15 -19.62 -7.61
CA ARG A 161 24.92 -19.58 -6.80
C ARG A 161 23.95 -20.67 -7.21
N GLU A 162 23.75 -20.88 -8.52
CA GLU A 162 22.89 -21.95 -9.01
C GLU A 162 23.43 -23.33 -8.62
N ALA A 163 24.73 -23.57 -8.75
CA ALA A 163 25.36 -24.83 -8.37
C ALA A 163 25.28 -25.08 -6.84
N SER A 164 25.48 -24.04 -6.03
CA SER A 164 25.40 -24.15 -4.57
C SER A 164 23.97 -24.40 -4.07
N GLN A 165 22.98 -24.03 -4.86
CA GLN A 165 21.57 -24.30 -4.61
C GLN A 165 21.20 -25.77 -4.93
N GLY A 166 22.12 -26.55 -5.47
CA GLY A 166 21.96 -27.92 -5.92
C GLY A 166 21.78 -28.99 -4.82
N ALA A 167 21.45 -28.63 -3.57
CA ALA A 167 20.99 -29.61 -2.59
C ALA A 167 19.76 -30.32 -3.14
N VAL A 168 19.80 -31.64 -3.17
CA VAL A 168 18.70 -32.49 -3.62
C VAL A 168 17.45 -32.11 -2.85
N LEU A 169 16.45 -31.61 -3.54
CA LEU A 169 15.15 -31.30 -2.94
C LEU A 169 14.46 -32.61 -2.59
N GLU A 170 13.77 -32.65 -1.47
CA GLU A 170 12.85 -33.76 -1.17
C GLU A 170 11.78 -33.87 -2.26
N PRO A 171 11.28 -35.08 -2.55
CA PRO A 171 10.22 -35.25 -3.52
C PRO A 171 9.02 -34.35 -3.21
N GLY A 172 8.52 -33.62 -4.19
CA GLY A 172 7.41 -32.67 -4.01
C GLY A 172 7.82 -31.26 -3.59
N MET A 173 9.11 -30.97 -3.45
CA MET A 173 9.64 -29.62 -3.21
C MET A 173 10.15 -28.99 -4.49
N VAL A 174 9.91 -27.69 -4.65
CA VAL A 174 10.33 -26.88 -5.81
C VAL A 174 11.11 -25.67 -5.32
N ARG A 175 12.20 -25.31 -5.97
CA ARG A 175 12.87 -24.03 -5.76
C ARG A 175 12.27 -22.97 -6.63
N TRP A 176 12.06 -21.82 -6.02
CA TRP A 176 11.67 -20.62 -6.74
C TRP A 176 12.87 -19.70 -6.91
N ASN A 177 13.07 -19.18 -8.12
CA ASN A 177 14.13 -18.21 -8.38
C ASN A 177 13.83 -16.90 -7.68
N THR A 178 14.59 -16.60 -6.63
CA THR A 178 14.50 -15.35 -5.88
C THR A 178 15.52 -14.33 -6.38
N SER A 179 15.34 -13.07 -6.05
CA SER A 179 16.26 -12.00 -6.43
C SER A 179 17.56 -11.97 -5.60
N GLY A 180 17.71 -12.92 -4.67
CA GLY A 180 18.80 -12.94 -3.70
C GLY A 180 18.55 -11.94 -2.58
N GLY A 181 17.84 -12.37 -1.53
CA GLY A 181 17.63 -11.59 -0.33
C GLY A 181 18.91 -11.43 0.50
N THR A 182 18.85 -10.60 1.54
CA THR A 182 19.97 -10.32 2.45
C THR A 182 20.29 -11.49 3.39
N SER A 183 19.47 -12.54 3.46
CA SER A 183 19.74 -13.75 4.25
C SER A 183 19.75 -15.01 3.40
N LYS A 184 20.65 -15.94 3.74
CA LYS A 184 20.74 -17.26 3.10
C LYS A 184 19.45 -18.07 3.22
N GLU A 185 18.74 -17.92 4.33
CA GLU A 185 17.50 -18.64 4.63
C GLU A 185 16.37 -18.30 3.66
N TRP A 186 16.43 -17.13 3.02
CA TRP A 186 15.39 -16.60 2.14
C TRP A 186 15.76 -16.69 0.66
N THR A 187 17.06 -16.83 0.37
CA THR A 187 17.54 -16.99 -1.01
C THR A 187 17.45 -18.46 -1.42
N GLY A 188 16.73 -18.75 -2.48
CA GLY A 188 16.57 -20.13 -2.98
C GLY A 188 15.75 -21.04 -2.07
N ARG A 189 14.82 -20.49 -1.30
CA ARG A 189 13.92 -21.24 -0.41
C ARG A 189 13.13 -22.28 -1.20
N PRO A 190 13.08 -23.54 -0.73
CA PRO A 190 12.19 -24.54 -1.29
C PRO A 190 10.75 -24.33 -0.82
N TYR A 191 9.80 -24.59 -1.72
CA TYR A 191 8.36 -24.57 -1.44
C TYR A 191 7.79 -25.96 -1.75
N ALA A 192 6.79 -26.40 -0.98
CA ALA A 192 6.05 -27.57 -1.36
C ALA A 192 5.26 -27.26 -2.66
N GLU A 193 5.35 -28.13 -3.64
CA GLU A 193 4.69 -27.91 -4.94
C GLU A 193 3.16 -27.75 -4.79
N GLU A 194 2.57 -28.41 -3.82
CA GLU A 194 1.14 -28.30 -3.49
C GLU A 194 0.75 -26.92 -2.94
N ASP A 195 1.66 -26.22 -2.26
CA ASP A 195 1.42 -24.88 -1.73
C ASP A 195 1.46 -23.80 -2.81
N LEU A 196 2.04 -24.13 -3.97
CA LEU A 196 2.17 -23.19 -5.11
C LEU A 196 0.95 -23.17 -6.04
N TRP A 197 -0.17 -23.74 -5.64
CA TRP A 197 -1.36 -23.87 -6.49
C TRP A 197 -1.85 -22.52 -7.06
N ALA A 198 -1.74 -21.42 -6.28
CA ALA A 198 -2.16 -20.09 -6.70
C ALA A 198 -1.24 -19.45 -7.76
N PHE A 199 -0.03 -20.00 -7.95
CA PHE A 199 0.96 -19.53 -8.92
C PHE A 199 1.02 -20.41 -10.17
N LYS A 200 0.21 -21.48 -10.24
CA LYS A 200 0.10 -22.35 -11.40
C LYS A 200 -0.93 -21.81 -12.38
N GLN A 201 -0.75 -22.15 -13.64
CA GLN A 201 -1.78 -21.89 -14.64
C GLN A 201 -3.08 -22.62 -14.25
N LEU A 202 -4.22 -21.94 -14.37
CA LEU A 202 -5.52 -22.55 -14.12
C LEU A 202 -5.73 -23.71 -15.12
N PRO A 203 -6.15 -24.89 -14.64
CA PRO A 203 -6.55 -25.96 -15.53
C PRO A 203 -7.83 -25.57 -16.29
N ALA A 204 -8.05 -26.19 -17.44
CA ALA A 204 -9.35 -26.06 -18.11
C ALA A 204 -10.44 -26.68 -17.23
N VAL A 205 -11.56 -25.97 -17.07
CA VAL A 205 -12.67 -26.40 -16.19
C VAL A 205 -13.20 -27.79 -16.59
N GLU A 206 -13.19 -28.08 -17.91
CA GLU A 206 -13.65 -29.33 -18.49
C GLU A 206 -12.80 -30.53 -18.07
N ASP A 207 -11.53 -30.31 -17.71
CA ASP A 207 -10.59 -31.38 -17.30
C ASP A 207 -10.80 -31.84 -15.84
N GLU A 208 -11.50 -31.05 -15.03
CA GLU A 208 -11.69 -31.34 -13.60
C GLU A 208 -13.06 -31.88 -13.25
N LEU A 209 -14.07 -31.66 -14.10
CA LEU A 209 -15.42 -32.16 -13.89
C LEU A 209 -15.60 -33.51 -14.59
N PRO A 210 -16.06 -34.56 -13.87
CA PRO A 210 -16.50 -35.81 -14.51
C PRO A 210 -17.59 -35.53 -15.54
N GLY A 211 -17.53 -36.19 -16.69
CA GLY A 211 -18.46 -35.94 -17.81
C GLY A 211 -19.95 -36.15 -17.51
N ASN A 212 -20.28 -36.67 -16.34
CA ASN A 212 -21.66 -36.83 -15.83
C ASN A 212 -22.09 -35.68 -14.89
N VAL A 213 -21.21 -34.71 -14.58
CA VAL A 213 -21.52 -33.56 -13.72
C VAL A 213 -21.82 -32.38 -14.62
N GLN A 214 -23.00 -31.79 -14.44
CA GLN A 214 -23.36 -30.57 -15.16
C GLN A 214 -22.61 -29.37 -14.58
N GLN A 215 -22.34 -28.35 -15.39
CA GLN A 215 -21.58 -27.16 -14.96
C GLN A 215 -22.24 -26.43 -13.78
N HIS A 216 -23.58 -26.41 -13.71
CA HIS A 216 -24.30 -25.78 -12.59
C HIS A 216 -24.18 -26.56 -11.27
N ASP A 217 -23.81 -27.86 -11.30
CA ASP A 217 -23.59 -28.69 -10.12
C ASP A 217 -22.12 -28.73 -9.68
N ALA A 218 -21.25 -28.00 -10.37
CA ALA A 218 -19.80 -28.05 -10.14
C ALA A 218 -19.41 -27.68 -8.70
N ILE A 219 -20.03 -26.64 -8.14
CA ILE A 219 -19.75 -26.22 -6.75
C ILE A 219 -20.13 -27.31 -5.78
N ASP A 220 -21.30 -27.87 -5.91
CA ASP A 220 -21.78 -28.97 -5.04
C ASP A 220 -20.92 -30.23 -5.21
N PHE A 221 -20.48 -30.53 -6.43
CA PHE A 221 -19.54 -31.62 -6.68
C PHE A 221 -18.24 -31.46 -5.89
N PHE A 222 -17.58 -30.29 -5.98
CA PHE A 222 -16.32 -30.05 -5.26
C PHE A 222 -16.52 -30.01 -3.74
N VAL A 223 -17.59 -29.39 -3.26
CA VAL A 223 -17.92 -29.36 -1.83
C VAL A 223 -18.14 -30.77 -1.31
N ASN A 224 -18.96 -31.59 -1.97
CA ASN A 224 -19.24 -32.96 -1.58
C ASN A 224 -17.98 -33.84 -1.66
N LYS A 225 -17.14 -33.67 -2.69
CA LYS A 225 -15.83 -34.34 -2.79
C LYS A 225 -14.93 -34.05 -1.58
N ARG A 226 -14.94 -32.78 -1.11
CA ARG A 226 -14.19 -32.41 0.10
C ARG A 226 -14.78 -32.98 1.38
N LEU A 227 -16.10 -32.91 1.54
CA LEU A 227 -16.82 -33.50 2.69
C LEU A 227 -16.57 -35.01 2.80
N ALA A 228 -16.62 -35.74 1.69
CA ALA A 228 -16.37 -37.15 1.65
C ALA A 228 -14.95 -37.54 2.14
N LYS A 229 -13.92 -36.70 1.87
CA LYS A 229 -12.55 -36.95 2.37
C LYS A 229 -12.44 -36.99 3.89
N VAL A 230 -13.35 -36.31 4.58
CA VAL A 230 -13.39 -36.21 6.05
C VAL A 230 -14.60 -36.95 6.64
N ASN A 231 -15.25 -37.80 5.85
CA ASN A 231 -16.42 -38.60 6.22
C ASN A 231 -17.60 -37.77 6.76
N LEU A 232 -17.81 -36.58 6.17
CA LEU A 232 -18.97 -35.75 6.46
C LEU A 232 -19.94 -35.74 5.29
N MET A 233 -21.21 -35.51 5.58
CA MET A 233 -22.26 -35.26 4.59
C MET A 233 -22.77 -33.85 4.69
N ALA A 234 -23.31 -33.32 3.59
CA ALA A 234 -23.97 -32.01 3.60
C ALA A 234 -25.16 -32.02 4.56
N SER A 235 -25.38 -30.90 5.24
CA SER A 235 -26.56 -30.70 6.09
C SER A 235 -27.84 -30.70 5.26
N PRO A 236 -29.01 -31.05 5.86
CA PRO A 236 -30.29 -30.88 5.19
C PRO A 236 -30.52 -29.46 4.71
N GLN A 237 -31.28 -29.29 3.65
CA GLN A 237 -31.64 -27.98 3.10
C GLN A 237 -32.31 -27.10 4.16
N ALA A 238 -31.94 -25.83 4.19
CA ALA A 238 -32.53 -24.83 5.08
C ALA A 238 -34.04 -24.65 4.85
N SER A 239 -34.80 -24.28 5.88
CA SER A 239 -36.21 -23.97 5.73
C SER A 239 -36.42 -22.78 4.74
N PRO A 240 -37.59 -22.70 4.05
CA PRO A 240 -37.85 -21.60 3.11
C PRO A 240 -37.63 -20.20 3.73
N THR A 241 -37.97 -20.00 4.98
CA THR A 241 -37.77 -18.72 5.68
C THR A 241 -36.30 -18.42 5.92
N GLU A 242 -35.52 -19.41 6.33
CA GLU A 242 -34.06 -19.26 6.53
C GLU A 242 -33.36 -19.04 5.20
N LEU A 243 -33.74 -19.77 4.16
CA LEU A 243 -33.20 -19.61 2.83
C LEU A 243 -33.44 -18.20 2.30
N LEU A 244 -34.68 -17.71 2.34
CA LEU A 244 -35.02 -16.35 1.95
C LEU A 244 -34.21 -15.31 2.74
N ARG A 245 -34.11 -15.49 4.07
CA ARG A 245 -33.34 -14.58 4.91
C ARG A 245 -31.87 -14.52 4.49
N ARG A 246 -31.24 -15.67 4.20
CA ARG A 246 -29.85 -15.73 3.74
C ARG A 246 -29.68 -14.99 2.41
N ILE A 247 -30.51 -15.25 1.42
CA ILE A 247 -30.48 -14.57 0.11
C ILE A 247 -30.56 -13.06 0.26
N PHE A 248 -31.47 -12.55 1.09
CA PHE A 248 -31.61 -11.11 1.32
C PHE A 248 -30.38 -10.48 1.97
N PHE A 249 -29.78 -11.16 2.96
CA PHE A 249 -28.56 -10.67 3.59
C PHE A 249 -27.34 -10.73 2.66
N ASP A 250 -27.26 -11.75 1.84
CA ASP A 250 -26.16 -11.90 0.88
C ASP A 250 -26.25 -10.85 -0.24
N LEU A 251 -27.43 -10.65 -0.81
CA LEU A 251 -27.60 -9.78 -1.98
C LEU A 251 -27.89 -8.31 -1.63
N HIS A 252 -28.62 -8.03 -0.55
CA HIS A 252 -28.98 -6.66 -0.14
C HIS A 252 -28.39 -6.20 1.20
N GLY A 253 -27.94 -7.13 2.04
CA GLY A 253 -27.49 -6.83 3.41
C GLY A 253 -28.61 -6.45 4.38
N LEU A 254 -29.86 -6.62 4.00
CA LEU A 254 -31.05 -6.26 4.76
C LEU A 254 -31.99 -7.46 4.90
N PRO A 255 -32.79 -7.56 5.97
CA PRO A 255 -33.77 -8.63 6.12
C PRO A 255 -34.95 -8.47 5.15
N PRO A 256 -35.62 -9.57 4.76
CA PRO A 256 -36.87 -9.50 4.04
C PRO A 256 -37.98 -8.94 4.93
N THR A 257 -38.94 -8.27 4.33
CA THR A 257 -40.16 -7.82 5.00
C THR A 257 -41.10 -9.00 5.31
N ALA A 258 -42.02 -8.84 6.26
CA ALA A 258 -43.02 -9.86 6.58
C ALA A 258 -43.85 -10.28 5.36
N LYS A 259 -44.20 -9.33 4.46
CA LYS A 259 -44.90 -9.59 3.21
C LYS A 259 -44.08 -10.44 2.26
N GLU A 260 -42.82 -10.18 2.12
CA GLU A 260 -41.90 -10.96 1.27
C GLU A 260 -41.76 -12.39 1.78
N ILE A 261 -41.68 -12.58 3.11
CA ILE A 261 -41.63 -13.93 3.71
C ILE A 261 -42.90 -14.71 3.39
N ILE A 262 -44.10 -14.10 3.53
CA ILE A 262 -45.37 -14.78 3.25
C ILE A 262 -45.45 -15.14 1.77
N ASN A 263 -45.21 -14.18 0.87
CA ASN A 263 -45.25 -14.39 -0.57
C ASN A 263 -44.28 -15.49 -1.03
N PHE A 264 -43.07 -15.47 -0.51
CA PHE A 264 -42.06 -16.48 -0.87
C PHE A 264 -42.47 -17.88 -0.39
N LYS A 265 -42.96 -18.03 0.84
CA LYS A 265 -43.44 -19.33 1.34
C LYS A 265 -44.56 -19.91 0.49
N GLU A 266 -45.50 -19.09 0.07
CA GLU A 266 -46.59 -19.52 -0.80
C GLU A 266 -46.12 -19.91 -2.21
N ALA A 267 -45.17 -19.15 -2.77
CA ALA A 267 -44.56 -19.47 -4.05
C ALA A 267 -43.72 -20.75 -3.96
N TYR A 268 -42.91 -20.88 -2.92
CA TYR A 268 -42.03 -22.01 -2.67
C TYR A 268 -42.82 -23.34 -2.47
N ALA A 269 -43.97 -23.27 -1.81
CA ALA A 269 -44.84 -24.42 -1.67
C ALA A 269 -45.45 -24.92 -3.01
N ARG A 270 -45.59 -24.03 -4.00
CA ARG A 270 -46.05 -24.35 -5.34
C ARG A 270 -44.96 -24.88 -6.25
N ASN A 271 -43.84 -24.22 -6.28
CA ASN A 271 -42.63 -24.59 -7.01
C ASN A 271 -41.41 -23.97 -6.34
N SER A 272 -40.61 -24.79 -5.66
CA SER A 272 -39.46 -24.34 -4.86
C SER A 272 -38.36 -23.71 -5.71
N GLU A 273 -38.02 -24.33 -6.84
CA GLU A 273 -36.96 -23.88 -7.74
C GLU A 273 -37.30 -22.53 -8.36
N LYS A 274 -38.48 -22.43 -8.97
CA LYS A 274 -38.95 -21.19 -9.59
C LYS A 274 -39.06 -20.04 -8.58
N ALA A 275 -39.55 -20.31 -7.38
CA ALA A 275 -39.67 -19.29 -6.35
C ALA A 275 -38.28 -18.76 -5.90
N PHE A 276 -37.29 -19.65 -5.86
CA PHE A 276 -35.91 -19.30 -5.55
C PHE A 276 -35.30 -18.43 -6.65
N GLU A 277 -35.38 -18.86 -7.91
CA GLU A 277 -34.93 -18.09 -9.08
C GLU A 277 -35.55 -16.69 -9.13
N ASP A 278 -36.86 -16.60 -9.04
CA ASP A 278 -37.59 -15.32 -9.13
C ASP A 278 -37.18 -14.32 -8.04
N VAL A 279 -36.87 -14.79 -6.83
CA VAL A 279 -36.41 -13.91 -5.77
C VAL A 279 -34.96 -13.46 -5.99
N VAL A 280 -34.08 -14.37 -6.42
CA VAL A 280 -32.68 -14.05 -6.72
C VAL A 280 -32.59 -13.04 -7.86
N ASP A 281 -33.25 -13.29 -8.97
CA ASP A 281 -33.27 -12.39 -10.13
C ASP A 281 -33.78 -11.00 -9.76
N ARG A 282 -34.86 -10.93 -8.98
CA ARG A 282 -35.40 -9.65 -8.49
C ARG A 282 -34.43 -8.89 -7.61
N LEU A 283 -33.68 -9.59 -6.73
CA LEU A 283 -32.72 -8.94 -5.85
C LEU A 283 -31.46 -8.51 -6.60
N LEU A 284 -30.98 -9.32 -7.54
CA LEU A 284 -29.87 -8.95 -8.42
C LEU A 284 -30.18 -7.73 -9.29
N ALA A 285 -31.42 -7.61 -9.78
CA ALA A 285 -31.88 -6.45 -10.56
C ALA A 285 -32.07 -5.17 -9.72
N SER A 286 -31.95 -5.25 -8.40
CA SER A 286 -32.13 -4.10 -7.51
C SER A 286 -30.84 -3.29 -7.35
N PRO A 287 -30.89 -1.94 -7.33
CA PRO A 287 -29.71 -1.11 -7.04
C PRO A 287 -29.02 -1.44 -5.72
N ARG A 288 -29.75 -2.00 -4.77
CA ARG A 288 -29.21 -2.41 -3.45
C ARG A 288 -28.17 -3.53 -3.53
N TYR A 289 -28.18 -4.31 -4.61
CA TYR A 289 -27.14 -5.31 -4.85
C TYR A 289 -25.77 -4.65 -4.96
N GLY A 290 -25.64 -3.65 -5.83
CA GLY A 290 -24.39 -2.90 -5.97
C GLY A 290 -24.00 -2.16 -4.69
N GLU A 291 -24.96 -1.54 -3.98
CA GLU A 291 -24.69 -0.89 -2.67
C GLU A 291 -24.14 -1.89 -1.64
N ARG A 292 -24.66 -3.12 -1.62
CA ARG A 292 -24.20 -4.18 -0.72
C ARG A 292 -22.80 -4.68 -1.07
N TRP A 293 -22.57 -5.03 -2.35
CA TRP A 293 -21.32 -5.63 -2.78
C TRP A 293 -20.19 -4.63 -2.94
N ALA A 294 -20.49 -3.39 -3.33
CA ALA A 294 -19.52 -2.32 -3.34
C ALA A 294 -18.86 -2.08 -1.98
N ARG A 295 -19.58 -2.27 -0.86
CA ARG A 295 -19.00 -2.15 0.48
C ARG A 295 -17.81 -3.08 0.70
N HIS A 296 -17.90 -4.33 0.22
CA HIS A 296 -16.80 -5.28 0.34
C HIS A 296 -15.59 -4.84 -0.47
N TRP A 297 -15.84 -4.32 -1.69
CA TRP A 297 -14.77 -3.78 -2.51
C TRP A 297 -14.14 -2.52 -1.91
N LEU A 298 -14.94 -1.61 -1.43
CA LEU A 298 -14.48 -0.37 -0.81
C LEU A 298 -13.67 -0.62 0.48
N ASP A 299 -14.03 -1.66 1.24
CA ASP A 299 -13.23 -2.13 2.39
C ASP A 299 -11.85 -2.63 1.95
N ILE A 300 -11.78 -3.50 0.94
CA ILE A 300 -10.52 -4.04 0.41
C ILE A 300 -9.63 -2.93 -0.12
N THR A 301 -10.21 -1.97 -0.85
CA THR A 301 -9.49 -0.83 -1.41
C THR A 301 -9.23 0.29 -0.41
N ARG A 302 -9.63 0.12 0.87
CA ARG A 302 -9.49 1.12 1.94
C ARG A 302 -10.06 2.49 1.59
N TYR A 303 -11.26 2.52 1.00
CA TYR A 303 -11.96 3.75 0.63
C TYR A 303 -12.10 4.70 1.82
N SER A 304 -11.79 5.97 1.58
CA SER A 304 -12.00 7.05 2.54
C SER A 304 -12.33 8.35 1.81
N ASP A 305 -13.24 9.13 2.38
CA ASP A 305 -13.56 10.49 1.90
C ASP A 305 -12.52 11.53 2.33
N THR A 306 -11.51 11.14 3.11
CA THR A 306 -10.44 12.01 3.59
C THR A 306 -9.06 11.47 3.24
N ALA A 307 -8.04 12.34 3.30
CA ALA A 307 -6.67 12.00 2.94
C ALA A 307 -5.95 11.15 3.98
N GLY A 308 -6.46 11.10 5.21
CA GLY A 308 -5.75 10.53 6.35
C GLY A 308 -4.52 11.37 6.75
N MET A 309 -3.67 10.80 7.58
CA MET A 309 -2.44 11.42 8.06
C MET A 309 -2.70 12.71 8.86
N SER A 310 -1.69 13.58 8.98
CA SER A 310 -1.73 14.74 9.88
C SER A 310 -2.70 15.84 9.45
N ASN A 311 -2.92 16.01 8.16
CA ASN A 311 -3.82 17.04 7.64
C ASN A 311 -5.26 16.59 7.46
N ASP A 312 -5.47 15.31 7.26
CA ASP A 312 -6.76 14.63 7.06
C ASP A 312 -7.82 15.46 6.30
N TYR A 313 -7.41 16.09 5.21
CA TYR A 313 -8.29 16.93 4.42
C TYR A 313 -9.34 16.11 3.65
N GLU A 314 -10.52 16.69 3.47
CA GLU A 314 -11.60 16.10 2.72
C GLU A 314 -11.25 15.96 1.22
N ARG A 315 -11.53 14.80 0.66
CA ARG A 315 -11.44 14.51 -0.79
C ARG A 315 -12.84 14.60 -1.38
N SER A 316 -13.23 15.77 -1.71
CA SER A 316 -14.63 16.14 -1.99
C SER A 316 -15.29 15.33 -3.12
N ASN A 317 -14.51 14.81 -4.07
CA ASN A 317 -15.00 14.06 -5.23
C ASN A 317 -14.80 12.53 -5.15
N MET A 318 -14.31 11.98 -4.04
CA MET A 318 -14.11 10.53 -3.90
C MET A 318 -15.41 9.73 -3.97
N TRP A 319 -16.56 10.35 -3.64
CA TRP A 319 -17.87 9.74 -3.79
C TRP A 319 -18.13 9.26 -5.23
N ARG A 320 -17.55 9.87 -6.26
CA ARG A 320 -17.66 9.46 -7.66
C ARG A 320 -17.08 8.05 -7.87
N TYR A 321 -15.92 7.76 -7.28
CA TYR A 321 -15.33 6.41 -7.31
C TYR A 321 -16.21 5.39 -6.58
N ARG A 322 -16.73 5.72 -5.39
CA ARG A 322 -17.69 4.85 -4.69
C ARG A 322 -18.88 4.51 -5.58
N ASP A 323 -19.48 5.50 -6.20
CA ASP A 323 -20.65 5.34 -7.06
C ASP A 323 -20.29 4.57 -8.35
N TYR A 324 -19.06 4.74 -8.89
CA TYR A 324 -18.53 3.91 -9.97
C TYR A 324 -18.52 2.42 -9.57
N VAL A 325 -17.99 2.10 -8.41
CA VAL A 325 -17.95 0.71 -7.91
C VAL A 325 -19.36 0.13 -7.78
N ILE A 326 -20.31 0.89 -7.22
CA ILE A 326 -21.72 0.48 -7.12
C ILE A 326 -22.30 0.18 -8.52
N ARG A 327 -22.05 1.05 -9.48
CA ARG A 327 -22.52 0.85 -10.87
C ARG A 327 -21.90 -0.38 -11.52
N CYS A 328 -20.61 -0.64 -11.28
CA CYS A 328 -19.93 -1.81 -11.83
C CYS A 328 -20.59 -3.13 -11.36
N PHE A 329 -20.91 -3.25 -10.06
CA PHE A 329 -21.62 -4.41 -9.55
C PHE A 329 -23.06 -4.52 -10.09
N ASN A 330 -23.80 -3.41 -10.17
CA ASN A 330 -25.17 -3.42 -10.70
C ASN A 330 -25.24 -3.75 -12.20
N ASN A 331 -24.19 -3.44 -12.95
CA ASN A 331 -24.10 -3.68 -14.39
C ASN A 331 -23.35 -4.98 -14.74
N ASP A 332 -22.98 -5.78 -13.74
CA ASP A 332 -22.21 -7.01 -13.91
C ASP A 332 -20.97 -6.80 -14.80
N LYS A 333 -20.21 -5.74 -14.51
CA LYS A 333 -19.01 -5.38 -15.30
C LYS A 333 -17.99 -6.54 -15.27
N PRO A 334 -17.45 -6.98 -16.42
CA PRO A 334 -16.39 -7.98 -16.46
C PRO A 334 -15.22 -7.61 -15.57
N TYR A 335 -14.75 -8.57 -14.77
CA TYR A 335 -13.76 -8.30 -13.72
C TYR A 335 -12.42 -7.82 -14.28
N ASP A 336 -12.00 -8.32 -15.43
CA ASP A 336 -10.78 -7.87 -16.12
C ASP A 336 -10.88 -6.42 -16.61
N GLU A 337 -12.06 -5.99 -17.10
CA GLU A 337 -12.32 -4.59 -17.45
C GLU A 337 -12.32 -3.71 -16.20
N PHE A 338 -12.96 -4.17 -15.12
CA PHE A 338 -12.99 -3.49 -13.84
C PHE A 338 -11.59 -3.24 -13.26
N ILE A 339 -10.66 -4.21 -13.39
CA ILE A 339 -9.25 -4.05 -13.01
C ILE A 339 -8.55 -3.01 -13.88
N LYS A 340 -8.66 -3.16 -15.22
CA LYS A 340 -7.98 -2.29 -16.19
C LYS A 340 -8.38 -0.82 -16.03
N GLU A 341 -9.68 -0.57 -15.83
CA GLU A 341 -10.19 0.77 -15.64
C GLU A 341 -9.66 1.44 -14.37
N GLN A 342 -9.52 0.70 -13.28
CA GLN A 342 -9.01 1.24 -12.02
C GLN A 342 -7.50 1.53 -12.05
N LEU A 343 -6.73 0.75 -12.81
CA LEU A 343 -5.28 0.90 -12.89
C LEU A 343 -4.81 1.83 -14.00
N ALA A 344 -5.56 1.93 -15.11
CA ALA A 344 -5.16 2.65 -16.31
C ALA A 344 -6.33 3.37 -16.99
N GLY A 345 -7.38 3.72 -16.26
CA GLY A 345 -8.57 4.37 -16.82
C GLY A 345 -8.27 5.71 -17.50
N ASP A 346 -7.31 6.46 -17.01
CA ASP A 346 -6.89 7.72 -17.64
C ASP A 346 -6.17 7.50 -18.97
N GLU A 347 -5.39 6.44 -19.11
CA GLU A 347 -4.76 6.06 -20.37
C GLU A 347 -5.80 5.53 -21.37
N LEU A 348 -6.76 4.74 -20.89
CA LEU A 348 -7.90 4.25 -21.68
C LEU A 348 -8.77 5.41 -22.18
N ALA A 349 -9.09 6.37 -21.33
CA ALA A 349 -9.81 7.58 -21.69
C ALA A 349 -9.06 8.38 -22.76
N LYS A 350 -7.77 8.59 -22.58
CA LYS A 350 -6.91 9.27 -23.54
C LYS A 350 -6.86 8.56 -24.89
N ALA A 351 -6.75 7.23 -24.89
CA ALA A 351 -6.79 6.42 -26.10
C ALA A 351 -8.16 6.54 -26.82
N SER A 352 -9.26 6.52 -26.07
CA SER A 352 -10.61 6.72 -26.59
C SER A 352 -10.77 8.09 -27.25
N VAL A 353 -10.38 9.18 -26.55
CA VAL A 353 -10.38 10.54 -27.10
C VAL A 353 -9.57 10.62 -28.38
N LYS A 354 -8.35 10.07 -28.37
CA LYS A 354 -7.47 10.06 -29.55
C LYS A 354 -8.16 9.36 -30.74
N ASN A 355 -8.70 8.19 -30.52
CA ASN A 355 -9.41 7.42 -31.55
C ASN A 355 -10.62 8.18 -32.10
N ARG A 356 -11.39 8.82 -31.22
CA ARG A 356 -12.56 9.65 -31.59
C ARG A 356 -12.16 10.84 -32.46
N LEU A 357 -11.04 11.51 -32.13
CA LEU A 357 -10.52 12.65 -32.89
C LEU A 357 -9.95 12.21 -34.26
N GLN A 358 -9.23 11.10 -34.30
CA GLN A 358 -8.71 10.54 -35.56
C GLN A 358 -9.85 10.12 -36.50
N LYS A 359 -10.93 9.54 -35.99
CA LYS A 359 -12.13 9.26 -36.79
C LYS A 359 -12.78 10.52 -37.35
N LYS A 360 -12.56 11.69 -36.74
CA LYS A 360 -12.97 13.00 -37.24
C LYS A 360 -11.98 13.63 -38.23
N GLY A 361 -10.90 12.94 -38.55
CA GLY A 361 -9.88 13.39 -39.50
C GLY A 361 -8.77 14.26 -38.92
N LEU A 362 -8.68 14.40 -37.60
CA LEU A 362 -7.59 15.15 -36.96
C LEU A 362 -6.32 14.29 -36.88
N ASP A 363 -5.18 14.91 -37.21
CA ASP A 363 -3.87 14.28 -37.09
C ASP A 363 -2.77 15.26 -36.62
N GLY A 364 -1.56 14.76 -36.42
CA GLY A 364 -0.37 15.55 -36.13
C GLY A 364 -0.54 16.57 -34.99
N LYS A 365 -0.20 17.81 -35.26
CA LYS A 365 -0.24 18.91 -34.27
C LYS A 365 -1.67 19.28 -33.84
N GLU A 366 -2.62 19.20 -34.77
CA GLU A 366 -4.02 19.53 -34.49
C GLU A 366 -4.64 18.49 -33.54
N LEU A 367 -4.39 17.22 -33.77
CA LEU A 367 -4.79 16.13 -32.86
C LEU A 367 -4.22 16.36 -31.46
N PHE A 368 -2.93 16.65 -31.34
CA PHE A 368 -2.28 16.85 -30.06
C PHE A 368 -2.82 18.07 -29.30
N SER A 369 -2.99 19.21 -30.00
CA SER A 369 -3.53 20.42 -29.36
C SER A 369 -4.98 20.24 -28.91
N THR A 370 -5.80 19.57 -29.72
CA THR A 370 -7.20 19.29 -29.37
C THR A 370 -7.32 18.31 -28.22
N LEU A 371 -6.49 17.26 -28.19
CA LEU A 371 -6.45 16.31 -27.09
C LEU A 371 -6.11 17.02 -25.77
N ARG A 372 -5.05 17.84 -25.78
CA ARG A 372 -4.66 18.62 -24.61
C ARG A 372 -5.76 19.59 -24.15
N LYS A 373 -6.48 20.20 -25.08
CA LYS A 373 -7.63 21.06 -24.75
C LYS A 373 -8.74 20.28 -24.05
N ILE A 374 -9.08 19.09 -24.56
CA ILE A 374 -10.07 18.21 -23.93
C ILE A 374 -9.64 17.81 -22.52
N GLU A 375 -8.36 17.46 -22.32
CA GLU A 375 -7.81 17.12 -21.00
C GLU A 375 -7.90 18.31 -20.01
N LEU A 376 -7.66 19.53 -20.47
CA LEU A 376 -7.71 20.73 -19.61
C LEU A 376 -9.13 21.21 -19.31
N GLU A 377 -10.04 21.10 -20.30
CA GLU A 377 -11.40 21.62 -20.20
C GLU A 377 -12.43 20.55 -19.77
N GLY A 378 -11.99 19.29 -19.60
CA GLY A 378 -12.87 18.20 -19.20
C GLY A 378 -13.91 17.80 -20.23
N GLN A 379 -13.62 17.98 -21.54
CA GLN A 379 -14.59 17.70 -22.61
C GLN A 379 -14.63 16.22 -23.01
N TYR A 380 -14.83 15.36 -22.02
CA TYR A 380 -14.95 13.92 -22.19
C TYR A 380 -16.38 13.47 -22.49
N THR A 381 -16.55 12.33 -23.16
CA THR A 381 -17.84 11.63 -23.20
C THR A 381 -18.16 11.03 -21.83
N GLN A 382 -19.38 10.52 -21.64
CA GLN A 382 -19.76 9.87 -20.38
C GLN A 382 -18.89 8.64 -20.09
N GLU A 383 -18.59 7.84 -21.11
CA GLU A 383 -17.74 6.66 -21.01
C GLU A 383 -16.29 7.04 -20.69
N GLU A 384 -15.76 8.07 -21.36
CA GLU A 384 -14.41 8.58 -21.12
C GLU A 384 -14.29 9.17 -19.71
N ALA A 385 -15.32 9.85 -19.22
CA ALA A 385 -15.34 10.39 -17.85
C ALA A 385 -15.44 9.27 -16.81
N GLU A 386 -16.18 8.20 -17.07
CA GLU A 386 -16.27 7.06 -16.17
C GLU A 386 -14.91 6.34 -16.00
N LEU A 387 -14.14 6.23 -17.08
CA LEU A 387 -12.76 5.70 -17.03
C LEU A 387 -11.85 6.55 -16.13
N LEU A 388 -11.98 7.89 -16.17
CA LEU A 388 -11.24 8.77 -15.27
C LEU A 388 -11.65 8.57 -13.81
N VAL A 389 -12.97 8.46 -13.55
CA VAL A 389 -13.51 8.21 -12.20
C VAL A 389 -12.99 6.88 -11.63
N ALA A 390 -12.83 5.85 -12.47
CA ALA A 390 -12.31 4.55 -12.06
C ALA A 390 -10.90 4.65 -11.45
N THR A 391 -10.05 5.57 -11.94
CA THR A 391 -8.69 5.78 -11.40
C THR A 391 -8.67 6.33 -9.98
N GLY A 392 -9.82 6.66 -9.41
CA GLY A 392 -9.96 6.97 -8.00
C GLY A 392 -9.35 5.92 -7.07
N PHE A 393 -9.27 4.65 -7.50
CA PHE A 393 -8.52 3.59 -6.81
C PHE A 393 -7.09 4.01 -6.46
N LEU A 394 -6.35 4.58 -7.40
CA LEU A 394 -4.98 5.03 -7.21
C LEU A 394 -4.89 6.24 -6.26
N ARG A 395 -5.99 6.99 -6.10
CA ARG A 395 -6.05 8.17 -5.22
C ARG A 395 -6.39 7.86 -3.77
N LEU A 396 -6.84 6.63 -3.45
CA LEU A 396 -7.30 6.27 -2.10
C LEU A 396 -6.19 6.26 -1.03
N GLY A 397 -4.93 6.13 -1.42
CA GLY A 397 -3.79 6.12 -0.51
C GLY A 397 -3.62 7.40 0.31
N PRO A 398 -2.95 7.32 1.46
CA PRO A 398 -2.62 8.49 2.25
C PRO A 398 -1.66 9.41 1.47
N TRP A 399 -1.86 10.72 1.62
CA TRP A 399 -0.97 11.74 1.08
C TRP A 399 -0.74 12.82 2.12
N ASP A 400 0.48 12.98 2.58
CA ASP A 400 0.84 13.99 3.57
C ASP A 400 2.17 14.66 3.20
N ASN A 401 2.08 15.84 2.63
CA ASN A 401 3.22 16.71 2.36
C ASN A 401 3.42 17.81 3.42
N ALA A 402 2.69 17.75 4.53
CA ALA A 402 2.84 18.71 5.62
C ALA A 402 3.91 18.30 6.63
N MET A 403 4.14 16.99 6.80
CA MET A 403 5.09 16.43 7.78
C MET A 403 6.36 15.90 7.12
N VAL A 404 6.34 15.68 5.81
CA VAL A 404 7.47 15.17 5.03
C VAL A 404 7.62 16.03 3.76
N ASP A 405 8.80 16.01 3.14
CA ASP A 405 8.99 16.66 1.85
C ASP A 405 8.24 15.97 0.70
N ASP A 406 8.11 16.64 -0.42
CA ASP A 406 7.32 16.16 -1.56
C ASP A 406 7.88 14.84 -2.15
N ASP A 407 9.19 14.66 -2.15
CA ASP A 407 9.83 13.43 -2.66
C ASP A 407 9.53 12.25 -1.74
N GLN A 408 9.62 12.45 -0.44
CA GLN A 408 9.27 11.41 0.54
C GLN A 408 7.76 11.10 0.50
N ALA A 409 6.90 12.12 0.39
CA ALA A 409 5.46 11.91 0.23
C ALA A 409 5.14 11.08 -1.02
N ARG A 410 5.84 11.35 -2.12
CA ARG A 410 5.73 10.59 -3.36
C ARG A 410 6.19 9.13 -3.20
N GLN A 411 7.31 8.89 -2.53
CA GLN A 411 7.79 7.52 -2.27
C GLN A 411 6.81 6.73 -1.42
N LEU A 412 6.24 7.34 -0.38
CA LEU A 412 5.21 6.72 0.45
C LEU A 412 3.95 6.39 -0.35
N TYR A 413 3.54 7.31 -1.23
CA TYR A 413 2.40 7.10 -2.12
C TYR A 413 2.63 5.92 -3.08
N LEU A 414 3.79 5.85 -3.75
CA LEU A 414 4.09 4.75 -4.68
C LEU A 414 4.20 3.40 -3.98
N ASP A 415 4.83 3.37 -2.79
CA ASP A 415 4.88 2.16 -1.95
C ASP A 415 3.47 1.68 -1.59
N ASP A 416 2.59 2.61 -1.26
CA ASP A 416 1.21 2.32 -0.94
C ASP A 416 0.41 1.81 -2.15
N VAL A 417 0.57 2.41 -3.34
CA VAL A 417 -0.07 1.96 -4.59
C VAL A 417 0.35 0.54 -4.95
N VAL A 418 1.65 0.21 -4.86
CA VAL A 418 2.15 -1.16 -5.09
C VAL A 418 1.52 -2.16 -4.12
N ASN A 419 1.51 -1.82 -2.83
CA ASN A 419 0.96 -2.70 -1.81
C ASN A 419 -0.54 -2.94 -1.99
N ILE A 420 -1.31 -1.88 -2.22
CA ILE A 420 -2.77 -2.03 -2.37
C ILE A 420 -3.14 -2.76 -3.66
N THR A 421 -2.38 -2.55 -4.74
CA THR A 421 -2.57 -3.27 -6.00
C THR A 421 -2.34 -4.77 -5.79
N GLY A 422 -1.25 -5.15 -5.11
CA GLY A 422 -0.97 -6.54 -4.76
C GLY A 422 -2.04 -7.16 -3.87
N GLN A 423 -2.46 -6.45 -2.82
CA GLN A 423 -3.49 -6.94 -1.90
C GLN A 423 -4.86 -7.08 -2.56
N THR A 424 -5.27 -6.08 -3.34
CA THR A 424 -6.62 -6.04 -3.93
C THR A 424 -6.78 -7.02 -5.08
N PHE A 425 -5.83 -7.06 -6.01
CA PHE A 425 -5.99 -7.81 -7.26
C PHE A 425 -5.28 -9.17 -7.26
N LEU A 426 -4.24 -9.34 -6.45
CA LEU A 426 -3.46 -10.57 -6.37
C LEU A 426 -3.61 -11.30 -5.05
N SER A 427 -4.31 -10.74 -4.06
CA SER A 427 -4.39 -11.25 -2.67
C SER A 427 -3.02 -11.46 -2.03
N GLN A 428 -2.02 -10.65 -2.43
CA GLN A 428 -0.63 -10.75 -1.99
C GLN A 428 -0.19 -9.53 -1.19
N THR A 429 0.55 -9.75 -0.10
CA THR A 429 1.13 -8.68 0.73
C THR A 429 2.54 -8.35 0.27
N LEU A 430 2.72 -7.30 -0.53
CA LEU A 430 4.00 -6.98 -1.15
C LEU A 430 4.94 -6.14 -0.29
N ARG A 431 4.47 -5.57 0.83
CA ARG A 431 5.25 -4.62 1.64
C ARG A 431 6.58 -5.19 2.15
N CYS A 432 6.62 -6.48 2.50
CA CYS A 432 7.86 -7.15 2.91
C CYS A 432 8.90 -7.18 1.79
N CYS A 433 8.42 -7.30 0.54
CA CYS A 433 9.27 -7.43 -0.65
C CYS A 433 10.04 -6.15 -1.01
N LYS A 434 9.73 -5.04 -0.36
CA LYS A 434 10.49 -3.79 -0.49
C LYS A 434 11.94 -3.92 -0.03
N CYS A 435 12.19 -4.71 1.02
CA CYS A 435 13.51 -4.85 1.64
C CYS A 435 14.15 -6.22 1.42
N HIS A 436 13.34 -7.28 1.29
CA HIS A 436 13.78 -8.67 1.13
C HIS A 436 12.70 -9.49 0.45
N ASP A 437 13.03 -10.66 -0.07
CA ASP A 437 12.05 -11.59 -0.64
C ASP A 437 10.96 -11.95 0.37
N HIS A 438 9.74 -12.20 -0.11
CA HIS A 438 8.62 -12.48 0.78
C HIS A 438 8.88 -13.70 1.67
N LYS A 439 8.48 -13.60 2.95
CA LYS A 439 8.79 -14.64 3.95
C LYS A 439 8.12 -15.98 3.65
N PHE A 440 6.92 -15.97 3.13
CA PHE A 440 6.09 -17.17 2.96
C PHE A 440 5.84 -17.51 1.49
N ASP A 441 5.63 -16.53 0.65
CA ASP A 441 5.25 -16.67 -0.75
C ASP A 441 6.46 -16.53 -1.67
N PRO A 442 6.43 -17.11 -2.88
CA PRO A 442 7.54 -17.05 -3.83
C PRO A 442 7.61 -15.71 -4.58
N ILE A 443 7.60 -14.61 -3.83
CA ILE A 443 7.61 -13.24 -4.37
C ILE A 443 8.95 -12.58 -4.04
N PRO A 444 9.85 -12.44 -5.03
CA PRO A 444 11.13 -11.79 -4.82
C PRO A 444 11.01 -10.27 -4.77
N THR A 445 11.98 -9.64 -4.11
CA THR A 445 12.15 -8.18 -4.06
C THR A 445 12.14 -7.54 -5.45
N ARG A 446 12.72 -8.21 -6.45
CA ARG A 446 12.71 -7.75 -7.84
C ARG A 446 11.29 -7.52 -8.37
N ASP A 447 10.33 -8.36 -8.03
CA ASP A 447 8.95 -8.26 -8.53
C ASP A 447 8.23 -7.07 -7.89
N TYR A 448 8.52 -6.77 -6.60
CA TYR A 448 8.07 -5.54 -5.97
C TYR A 448 8.56 -4.30 -6.74
N TYR A 449 9.87 -4.23 -7.06
CA TYR A 449 10.41 -3.10 -7.81
C TYR A 449 9.99 -3.08 -9.28
N GLY A 450 9.67 -4.24 -9.87
CA GLY A 450 9.03 -4.32 -11.19
C GLY A 450 7.65 -3.65 -11.19
N MET A 451 6.82 -3.94 -10.19
CA MET A 451 5.51 -3.29 -10.00
C MET A 451 5.67 -1.82 -9.64
N TYR A 452 6.62 -1.47 -8.76
CA TYR A 452 6.93 -0.08 -8.43
C TYR A 452 7.33 0.74 -9.66
N ALA A 453 8.14 0.17 -10.57
CA ALA A 453 8.54 0.82 -11.81
C ALA A 453 7.35 1.08 -12.75
N ALA A 454 6.36 0.19 -12.78
CA ALA A 454 5.13 0.40 -13.56
C ALA A 454 4.35 1.65 -13.10
N PHE A 455 4.37 1.96 -11.80
CA PHE A 455 3.73 3.15 -11.23
C PHE A 455 4.66 4.35 -11.06
N ALA A 456 5.95 4.25 -11.40
CA ALA A 456 6.94 5.29 -11.14
C ALA A 456 6.62 6.65 -11.78
N THR A 457 5.84 6.69 -12.85
CA THR A 457 5.40 7.91 -13.51
C THR A 457 4.01 8.38 -13.07
N THR A 458 3.32 7.61 -12.23
CA THR A 458 1.98 7.96 -11.72
C THR A 458 2.09 9.08 -10.70
N PHE A 459 1.22 10.08 -10.84
CA PHE A 459 1.11 11.19 -9.89
C PHE A 459 -0.37 11.55 -9.70
N PRO A 460 -0.86 11.68 -8.46
CA PRO A 460 -2.24 12.08 -8.23
C PRO A 460 -2.45 13.54 -8.63
N VAL A 461 -3.33 13.75 -9.60
CA VAL A 461 -3.75 15.08 -10.06
C VAL A 461 -5.27 15.13 -10.14
N GLU A 462 -5.84 16.30 -9.89
CA GLU A 462 -7.25 16.55 -10.14
C GLU A 462 -7.45 16.90 -11.62
N ARG A 463 -8.43 16.29 -12.26
CA ARG A 463 -8.75 16.52 -13.67
C ARG A 463 -10.22 16.89 -13.82
N ALA A 464 -10.50 17.90 -14.62
CA ALA A 464 -11.86 18.22 -15.00
C ALA A 464 -12.48 17.05 -15.75
N ALA A 465 -13.63 16.54 -15.27
CA ALA A 465 -14.39 15.48 -15.91
C ALA A 465 -15.89 15.73 -15.68
N PRO A 466 -16.75 15.69 -16.72
CA PRO A 466 -18.16 15.98 -16.57
C PRO A 466 -18.80 15.02 -15.58
N PHE A 467 -19.83 15.49 -14.88
CA PHE A 467 -20.68 14.61 -14.11
C PHE A 467 -21.38 13.61 -15.02
N LEU A 468 -21.46 12.36 -14.56
CA LEU A 468 -22.18 11.32 -15.28
C LEU A 468 -23.70 11.49 -15.09
N ASN A 469 -24.47 11.08 -16.08
CA ASN A 469 -25.93 11.19 -16.04
C ASN A 469 -26.55 10.35 -14.91
N ASN A 470 -25.88 9.29 -14.50
CA ASN A 470 -26.28 8.33 -13.47
C ASN A 470 -25.58 8.54 -12.11
N GLU A 471 -24.83 9.63 -11.94
CA GLU A 471 -24.32 10.03 -10.63
C GLU A 471 -25.42 10.67 -9.79
N SER A 472 -25.51 10.30 -8.51
CA SER A 472 -26.46 10.90 -7.57
C SER A 472 -26.03 12.32 -7.21
N ARG A 473 -26.79 13.29 -7.70
CA ARG A 473 -26.61 14.72 -7.42
C ARG A 473 -27.78 15.29 -6.62
N ASP A 474 -28.44 14.42 -5.87
CA ASP A 474 -29.55 14.85 -5.02
C ASP A 474 -29.09 15.91 -4.04
N ARG A 475 -29.86 16.99 -3.91
CA ARG A 475 -29.59 18.14 -3.04
C ARG A 475 -28.34 18.98 -3.39
N PHE A 476 -27.62 18.72 -4.48
CA PHE A 476 -26.42 19.48 -4.83
C PHE A 476 -26.68 21.01 -4.79
N GLU A 477 -27.72 21.51 -5.41
CA GLU A 477 -28.03 22.94 -5.43
C GLU A 477 -28.22 23.53 -4.01
N SER A 478 -28.91 22.82 -3.13
CA SER A 478 -29.15 23.28 -1.76
C SER A 478 -27.90 23.20 -0.89
N GLU A 479 -27.12 22.16 -1.06
CA GLU A 479 -25.88 21.94 -0.32
C GLU A 479 -24.76 22.91 -0.80
N GLU A 480 -24.61 23.10 -2.10
CA GLU A 480 -23.70 24.10 -2.67
C GLU A 480 -23.98 25.50 -2.15
N LYS A 481 -25.26 25.89 -2.15
CA LYS A 481 -25.68 27.17 -1.58
C LYS A 481 -25.35 27.30 -0.10
N PHE A 482 -25.50 26.24 0.66
CA PHE A 482 -25.13 26.21 2.08
C PHE A 482 -23.62 26.35 2.26
N VAL A 483 -22.81 25.54 1.55
CA VAL A 483 -21.36 25.58 1.59
C VAL A 483 -20.84 26.96 1.15
N GLY A 484 -21.39 27.53 0.08
CA GLY A 484 -21.05 28.87 -0.40
C GLY A 484 -21.34 29.97 0.65
N LYS A 485 -22.42 29.85 1.40
CA LYS A 485 -22.71 30.79 2.53
C LYS A 485 -21.68 30.65 3.65
N MET A 486 -21.30 29.43 4.00
CA MET A 486 -20.31 29.20 5.05
C MET A 486 -18.93 29.71 4.65
N LEU A 487 -18.53 29.49 3.39
CA LEU A 487 -17.30 30.06 2.83
C LEU A 487 -17.30 31.59 2.84
N SER A 488 -18.41 32.19 2.40
CA SER A 488 -18.58 33.65 2.41
C SER A 488 -18.50 34.22 3.82
N PHE A 489 -19.10 33.56 4.81
CA PHE A 489 -19.00 33.92 6.22
C PHE A 489 -17.55 33.84 6.72
N ALA A 490 -16.86 32.71 6.51
CA ALA A 490 -15.49 32.51 6.94
C ALA A 490 -14.56 33.59 6.34
N ARG A 491 -14.70 33.89 5.04
CA ARG A 491 -13.97 34.96 4.35
C ARG A 491 -14.25 36.34 4.88
N SER A 492 -15.52 36.66 5.15
CA SER A 492 -15.89 37.97 5.70
C SER A 492 -15.24 38.21 7.07
N GLU A 493 -15.37 37.24 7.98
CA GLU A 493 -14.76 37.31 9.32
C GLU A 493 -13.23 37.38 9.26
N MET A 494 -12.62 36.55 8.41
CA MET A 494 -11.18 36.57 8.20
C MET A 494 -10.69 37.92 7.68
N ASN A 495 -11.34 38.47 6.65
CA ASN A 495 -10.96 39.73 6.04
C ASN A 495 -11.03 40.91 7.02
N GLN A 496 -12.05 40.96 7.90
CA GLN A 496 -12.15 41.95 8.96
C GLN A 496 -10.94 41.91 9.90
N LEU A 497 -10.52 40.72 10.32
CA LEU A 497 -9.37 40.54 11.20
C LEU A 497 -8.04 40.86 10.50
N VAL A 498 -7.91 40.45 9.23
CA VAL A 498 -6.73 40.79 8.39
C VAL A 498 -6.64 42.30 8.18
N GLU A 499 -7.72 43.00 7.86
CA GLU A 499 -7.75 44.45 7.67
C GLU A 499 -7.36 45.17 8.96
N LYS A 500 -7.86 44.74 10.10
CA LYS A 500 -7.47 45.26 11.42
C LYS A 500 -5.97 45.08 11.67
N GLN A 501 -5.43 43.89 11.39
CA GLN A 501 -4.02 43.54 11.52
C GLN A 501 -3.15 44.41 10.58
N GLU A 502 -3.54 44.54 9.32
CA GLU A 502 -2.78 45.33 8.33
C GLU A 502 -2.83 46.81 8.64
N THR A 503 -3.92 47.34 9.18
CA THR A 503 -4.01 48.71 9.67
C THR A 503 -3.02 48.95 10.81
N ALA A 504 -3.00 48.07 11.81
CA ALA A 504 -2.01 48.17 12.89
C ALA A 504 -0.57 47.97 12.41
N ALA A 505 -0.35 47.11 11.41
CA ALA A 505 0.97 46.96 10.78
C ALA A 505 1.43 48.26 10.08
N ARG A 506 0.54 48.93 9.37
CA ARG A 506 0.87 50.25 8.73
C ARG A 506 1.30 51.27 9.76
N THR A 507 0.56 51.38 10.90
CA THR A 507 0.92 52.27 12.00
C THR A 507 2.30 51.94 12.55
N TRP A 508 2.57 50.65 12.79
CA TRP A 508 3.89 50.19 13.26
C TRP A 508 5.03 50.59 12.32
N TYR A 509 4.86 50.42 10.99
CA TYR A 509 5.89 50.82 10.00
C TYR A 509 6.14 52.33 9.99
N VAL A 510 5.09 53.13 10.20
CA VAL A 510 5.24 54.61 10.33
C VAL A 510 6.01 54.96 11.59
N GLU A 511 5.69 54.35 12.73
CA GLU A 511 6.37 54.61 14.02
C GLU A 511 7.85 54.20 14.00
N HIS A 512 8.22 53.23 13.16
CA HIS A 512 9.60 52.74 13.03
C HIS A 512 10.34 53.31 11.82
N GLU A 513 9.75 54.29 11.14
CA GLU A 513 10.34 54.96 9.94
C GLU A 513 10.74 53.97 8.81
N LEU A 514 9.99 52.87 8.66
CA LEU A 514 10.23 51.84 7.67
C LEU A 514 9.18 51.86 6.56
N PRO A 515 9.53 51.48 5.31
CA PRO A 515 8.57 51.37 4.23
C PRO A 515 7.60 50.20 4.49
N TYR A 516 6.32 50.46 4.32
CA TYR A 516 5.29 49.43 4.51
C TYR A 516 5.47 48.23 3.58
N LYS A 517 5.33 47.03 4.16
CA LYS A 517 5.25 45.77 3.45
C LYS A 517 4.01 44.99 3.94
N ASN A 518 3.28 44.37 3.00
CA ASN A 518 2.17 43.48 3.36
C ASN A 518 2.66 42.18 3.99
N GLU A 519 1.73 41.37 4.55
CA GLU A 519 2.06 40.12 5.27
C GLU A 519 2.98 39.17 4.47
N GLN A 520 2.71 38.98 3.17
CA GLN A 520 3.53 38.10 2.33
C GLN A 520 4.95 38.61 2.13
N LYS A 521 5.11 39.92 1.86
CA LYS A 521 6.43 40.53 1.58
C LYS A 521 7.31 40.66 2.82
N ARG A 522 6.71 40.78 4.02
CA ARG A 522 7.46 40.89 5.28
C ARG A 522 7.81 39.58 5.92
N LYS A 523 7.29 38.45 5.41
CA LYS A 523 7.46 37.12 6.04
C LYS A 523 8.94 36.73 6.21
N GLY A 524 9.79 37.09 5.27
CA GLY A 524 11.25 36.81 5.28
C GLY A 524 12.12 37.89 5.94
N ASP A 525 11.53 39.01 6.40
CA ASP A 525 12.31 40.08 7.00
C ASP A 525 12.76 39.70 8.44
N PRO A 526 13.92 40.23 8.91
CA PRO A 526 14.32 40.12 10.31
C PRO A 526 13.26 40.68 11.27
N ASP A 527 13.18 40.15 12.49
CA ASP A 527 12.14 40.53 13.46
C ASP A 527 12.17 42.04 13.82
N GLU A 528 13.33 42.68 13.76
CA GLU A 528 13.49 44.11 14.00
C GLU A 528 12.92 45.00 12.86
N LYS A 529 12.69 44.45 11.67
CA LYS A 529 12.20 45.15 10.48
C LYS A 529 10.76 44.81 10.11
N LYS A 530 10.06 44.05 10.95
CA LYS A 530 8.66 43.67 10.75
C LYS A 530 7.86 43.77 12.04
N PRO A 531 6.56 44.10 11.96
CA PRO A 531 5.69 44.13 13.11
C PRO A 531 5.52 42.71 13.74
N PRO A 532 5.18 42.63 15.03
CA PRO A 532 4.85 41.37 15.67
C PRO A 532 3.79 40.59 14.87
N ARG A 533 3.87 39.25 14.91
CA ARG A 533 3.03 38.35 14.09
C ARG A 533 1.52 38.65 14.14
N HIS A 534 1.01 39.13 15.28
CA HIS A 534 -0.41 39.39 15.51
C HIS A 534 -0.64 40.86 15.92
N VAL A 535 0.14 41.80 15.33
CA VAL A 535 0.03 43.22 15.62
C VAL A 535 -1.42 43.68 15.49
N GLY A 536 -1.91 44.43 16.48
CA GLY A 536 -3.25 44.99 16.52
C GLY A 536 -4.39 44.00 16.84
N LEU A 537 -4.09 42.72 17.02
CA LEU A 537 -5.06 41.72 17.40
C LEU A 537 -4.88 41.30 18.87
N SER A 538 -5.99 41.14 19.58
CA SER A 538 -5.99 40.43 20.85
C SER A 538 -5.69 38.94 20.68
N HIS A 539 -5.34 38.24 21.77
CA HIS A 539 -5.10 36.79 21.74
C HIS A 539 -6.31 35.99 21.21
N VAL A 540 -7.52 36.43 21.54
CA VAL A 540 -8.76 35.82 21.05
C VAL A 540 -8.91 36.03 19.54
N GLU A 541 -8.71 37.25 19.06
CA GLU A 541 -8.79 37.57 17.63
C GLU A 541 -7.71 36.88 16.80
N ALA A 542 -6.50 36.75 17.35
CA ALA A 542 -5.43 35.98 16.70
C ALA A 542 -5.79 34.48 16.59
N GLY A 543 -6.41 33.93 17.64
CA GLY A 543 -6.97 32.58 17.60
C GLY A 543 -8.10 32.43 16.57
N MET A 544 -9.04 33.39 16.55
CA MET A 544 -10.12 33.43 15.56
C MET A 544 -9.60 33.52 14.13
N LEU A 545 -8.60 34.37 13.86
CA LEU A 545 -8.00 34.49 12.54
C LEU A 545 -7.44 33.13 12.05
N LYS A 546 -6.76 32.39 12.94
CA LYS A 546 -6.26 31.05 12.61
C LYS A 546 -7.41 30.10 12.26
N VAL A 547 -8.48 30.09 13.05
CA VAL A 547 -9.66 29.25 12.81
C VAL A 547 -10.33 29.63 11.48
N ARG A 548 -10.53 30.93 11.20
CA ARG A 548 -11.19 31.39 9.96
C ARG A 548 -10.37 31.07 8.69
N ARG A 549 -9.04 31.13 8.75
CA ARG A 549 -8.17 30.67 7.67
C ARG A 549 -8.32 29.15 7.42
N GLN A 550 -8.47 28.38 8.47
CA GLN A 550 -8.72 26.95 8.35
C GLN A 550 -10.13 26.66 7.81
N ASP A 551 -11.15 27.38 8.30
CA ASP A 551 -12.54 27.28 7.82
C ASP A 551 -12.63 27.61 6.33
N GLU A 552 -11.96 28.69 5.86
CA GLU A 552 -11.93 29.05 4.44
C GLU A 552 -11.44 27.87 3.61
N TRP A 553 -10.28 27.30 3.97
CA TRP A 553 -9.71 26.15 3.25
C TRP A 553 -10.62 24.90 3.27
N ILE A 554 -11.28 24.61 4.40
CA ILE A 554 -12.22 23.50 4.51
C ILE A 554 -13.44 23.73 3.61
N TRP A 555 -14.02 24.94 3.61
CA TRP A 555 -15.22 25.23 2.83
C TRP A 555 -14.92 25.35 1.33
N GLU A 556 -13.73 25.81 0.93
CA GLU A 556 -13.28 25.74 -0.47
C GLU A 556 -13.22 24.30 -0.96
N ARG A 557 -12.59 23.41 -0.19
CA ARG A 557 -12.53 21.99 -0.51
C ARG A 557 -13.92 21.35 -0.63
N ARG A 558 -14.82 21.67 0.28
CA ARG A 558 -16.20 21.18 0.21
C ARG A 558 -16.97 21.69 -1.00
N LEU A 559 -16.63 22.89 -1.48
CA LEU A 559 -17.24 23.45 -2.68
C LEU A 559 -16.83 22.68 -3.94
N GLU A 560 -15.63 22.10 -3.98
CA GLU A 560 -15.14 21.28 -5.09
C GLU A 560 -16.06 20.08 -5.39
N ARG A 561 -16.79 19.56 -4.38
CA ARG A 561 -17.77 18.48 -4.55
C ARG A 561 -18.83 18.78 -5.61
N PHE A 562 -19.18 20.03 -5.80
CA PHE A 562 -20.22 20.49 -6.72
C PHE A 562 -19.67 20.89 -8.09
N GLN A 563 -18.39 20.74 -8.29
CA GLN A 563 -17.69 21.02 -9.53
C GLN A 563 -17.34 19.73 -10.26
N PRO A 564 -17.38 19.70 -11.59
CA PRO A 564 -17.06 18.52 -12.39
C PRO A 564 -15.52 18.29 -12.45
N LEU A 565 -14.92 17.98 -11.32
CA LEU A 565 -13.47 17.70 -11.14
C LEU A 565 -13.23 16.22 -10.94
#